data_6fee57760f226a7688acc03ca2e99c30
#
_entry.id   6fee57760f226a7688acc03ca2e99c30
#
_cell.length_a   1.000
_cell.length_b   1.000
_cell.length_c   1.000
_cell.angle_alpha   90.00
_cell.angle_beta   90.00
_cell.angle_gamma   90.00
#
_symmetry.space_group_name_H-M   'P 1'
#
loop_
_entity.id
_entity.type
_entity.pdbx_description
1 polymer ?
#
loop_
_entity_poly.entity_id
_entity_poly.type
_entity_poly.pdbx_seq_one_letter_code
_entity_poly.pdbx_strand_id
1 'polypeptide(L)'
;MSLSRWISVLVLVISTVPVLMAQAPQLPPSQSGPASVATKAQPANPDFAQAQRLLQQGKYDEAISQLHQLASQNVKLPGVSRELGAAYYKKGDYQKAAEYLKPAIQEDPKDGEAVQLLGLSYYLGGHPTDAIPYLERVDTWLPRANVDASYILGICYIQTKDYPKARKAFARMFDVPPDSAASYLFTARMLLRQEFQPIAEEYAQKAVTLDPKLPLTHFLLGELYLFKSKIPEAITEFQKELSLNPGHAATYYKLADAYSRVQKFDDAERLLQRSIWLDATSTGPYILMGKVLDKKGETELAVRALQRALAMDPNNPVTHHLLGQAYRELGRNEDAERELKIGGQLQQRQDQKE
;
A
#
# COMPACT_ATOMS: atom_id res chain seq x y z
N MET A 1 22.97 7.79 10.73
CA MET A 1 21.56 8.10 11.08
C MET A 1 21.07 6.96 11.95
N SER A 2 20.50 7.24 13.13
CA SER A 2 20.19 6.19 14.12
C SER A 2 18.97 5.35 13.73
N LEU A 3 19.00 4.09 14.13
CA LEU A 3 17.91 3.08 13.95
C LEU A 3 16.52 3.62 14.37
N SER A 4 16.47 4.54 15.34
CA SER A 4 15.24 5.17 15.85
C SER A 4 14.47 6.01 14.81
N ARG A 5 15.15 6.64 13.86
CA ARG A 5 14.51 7.41 12.78
C ARG A 5 13.82 6.50 11.74
N TRP A 6 14.35 5.30 11.54
CA TRP A 6 13.81 4.32 10.61
C TRP A 6 12.57 3.62 11.15
N ILE A 7 12.50 3.39 12.45
CA ILE A 7 11.31 2.83 13.10
C ILE A 7 10.12 3.78 12.95
N SER A 8 10.32 5.09 13.04
CA SER A 8 9.26 6.09 12.84
C SER A 8 8.76 6.15 11.39
N VAL A 9 9.64 6.03 10.40
CA VAL A 9 9.26 5.95 8.97
C VAL A 9 8.56 4.63 8.68
N LEU A 10 9.00 3.53 9.30
CA LEU A 10 8.39 2.21 9.17
C LEU A 10 6.95 2.20 9.71
N VAL A 11 6.72 2.84 10.86
CA VAL A 11 5.37 2.97 11.46
C VAL A 11 4.47 3.82 10.58
N LEU A 12 4.97 4.92 9.97
CA LEU A 12 4.17 5.81 9.13
C LEU A 12 3.76 5.15 7.80
N VAL A 13 4.64 4.38 7.16
CA VAL A 13 4.34 3.64 5.92
C VAL A 13 3.41 2.45 6.19
N ILE A 14 3.39 1.96 7.43
CA ILE A 14 2.66 0.77 7.84
C ILE A 14 1.19 1.09 8.19
N SER A 15 0.89 2.29 8.70
CA SER A 15 -0.43 2.63 9.24
C SER A 15 -1.35 3.39 8.29
N THR A 16 -0.89 3.89 7.15
CA THR A 16 -1.65 4.84 6.33
C THR A 16 -1.90 4.48 4.87
N VAL A 17 -1.70 3.22 4.47
CA VAL A 17 -2.12 2.82 3.12
C VAL A 17 -3.39 1.98 3.23
N PRO A 18 -4.58 2.59 3.06
CA PRO A 18 -5.78 1.83 2.73
C PRO A 18 -5.55 1.11 1.40
N VAL A 19 -6.25 0.02 1.20
CA VAL A 19 -6.34 -0.68 -0.08
C VAL A 19 -6.78 0.34 -1.14
N LEU A 20 -5.84 0.95 -1.84
CA LEU A 20 -6.09 1.84 -2.96
C LEU A 20 -5.81 1.07 -4.24
N MET A 21 -6.71 0.16 -4.57
CA MET A 21 -6.85 -0.40 -5.92
C MET A 21 -7.70 0.56 -6.75
N ALA A 22 -7.36 1.82 -6.91
CA ALA A 22 -8.05 2.67 -7.91
C ALA A 22 -7.46 4.06 -8.15
N GLN A 23 -6.29 4.40 -7.63
CA GLN A 23 -5.66 5.67 -8.06
C GLN A 23 -4.18 5.43 -8.35
N ALA A 24 -3.79 5.71 -9.61
CA ALA A 24 -2.39 5.78 -9.99
C ALA A 24 -1.64 6.70 -9.02
N PRO A 25 -0.43 6.33 -8.56
CA PRO A 25 0.35 7.19 -7.69
C PRO A 25 0.53 8.56 -8.36
N GLN A 26 0.04 9.62 -7.72
CA GLN A 26 0.35 10.98 -8.14
C GLN A 26 1.82 11.21 -7.83
N LEU A 27 2.63 11.34 -8.88
CA LEU A 27 4.02 11.73 -8.75
C LEU A 27 4.08 13.10 -8.06
N PRO A 28 4.95 13.29 -7.06
CA PRO A 28 5.25 14.63 -6.56
C PRO A 28 5.75 15.49 -7.71
N PRO A 29 5.53 16.83 -7.68
CA PRO A 29 6.05 17.71 -8.71
C PRO A 29 7.56 17.52 -8.82
N SER A 30 8.03 17.22 -10.01
CA SER A 30 9.44 16.98 -10.33
C SER A 30 10.30 18.14 -9.81
N GLN A 31 11.07 17.91 -8.74
CA GLN A 31 12.21 18.75 -8.46
C GLN A 31 13.23 18.46 -9.56
N SER A 32 13.53 19.50 -10.32
CA SER A 32 14.50 19.50 -11.40
C SER A 32 15.79 18.77 -11.00
N GLY A 33 16.01 17.61 -11.61
CA GLY A 33 17.30 16.92 -11.57
C GLY A 33 18.42 17.77 -12.20
N PRO A 34 19.68 17.40 -12.01
CA PRO A 34 20.82 18.18 -12.48
C PRO A 34 20.71 18.46 -13.98
N ALA A 35 20.94 19.72 -14.33
CA ALA A 35 20.85 20.29 -15.65
C ALA A 35 21.34 19.34 -16.75
N SER A 36 20.44 18.99 -17.69
CA SER A 36 20.82 18.37 -18.93
C SER A 36 21.79 19.30 -19.65
N VAL A 37 22.90 18.73 -20.12
CA VAL A 37 23.86 19.41 -20.98
C VAL A 37 23.11 20.06 -22.13
N ALA A 38 23.21 21.37 -22.23
CA ALA A 38 22.56 22.21 -23.23
C ALA A 38 22.92 21.74 -24.64
N THR A 39 22.05 20.94 -25.22
CA THR A 39 21.98 20.74 -26.67
C THR A 39 21.46 22.06 -27.24
N LYS A 40 22.10 22.61 -28.29
CA LYS A 40 21.72 23.84 -28.97
C LYS A 40 20.20 23.92 -29.14
N ALA A 41 19.60 24.94 -28.51
CA ALA A 41 18.18 25.20 -28.57
C ALA A 41 17.75 25.41 -30.05
N GLN A 42 17.13 24.40 -30.64
CA GLN A 42 16.23 24.62 -31.78
C GLN A 42 15.06 25.51 -31.31
N PRO A 43 14.56 26.46 -32.12
CA PRO A 43 13.41 27.25 -31.73
C PRO A 43 12.26 26.32 -31.32
N ALA A 44 11.81 26.48 -30.09
CA ALA A 44 10.76 25.64 -29.52
C ALA A 44 9.53 25.75 -30.40
N ASN A 45 9.05 24.63 -30.97
CA ASN A 45 7.80 24.63 -31.74
C ASN A 45 6.68 25.09 -30.79
N PRO A 46 5.96 26.21 -31.11
CA PRO A 46 4.95 26.77 -30.20
C PRO A 46 3.81 25.80 -29.91
N ASP A 47 3.43 24.96 -30.88
CA ASP A 47 2.36 23.98 -30.73
C ASP A 47 2.78 22.82 -29.80
N PHE A 48 4.07 22.42 -29.86
CA PHE A 48 4.61 21.44 -28.92
C PHE A 48 4.64 21.97 -27.49
N ALA A 49 5.06 23.24 -27.33
CA ALA A 49 5.04 23.88 -26.01
C ALA A 49 3.59 24.07 -25.48
N GLN A 50 2.62 24.25 -26.34
CA GLN A 50 1.21 24.30 -25.97
C GLN A 50 0.71 22.93 -25.53
N ALA A 51 1.04 21.85 -26.24
CA ALA A 51 0.69 20.49 -25.86
C ALA A 51 1.24 20.13 -24.47
N GLN A 52 2.48 20.50 -24.18
CA GLN A 52 3.08 20.32 -22.86
C GLN A 52 2.33 21.08 -21.75
N ARG A 53 1.88 22.31 -22.02
CA ARG A 53 1.05 23.07 -21.05
C ARG A 53 -0.31 22.39 -20.83
N LEU A 54 -0.94 21.84 -21.86
CA LEU A 54 -2.19 21.09 -21.72
C LEU A 54 -2.00 19.85 -20.84
N LEU A 55 -0.87 19.12 -20.99
CA LEU A 55 -0.53 18.00 -20.12
C LEU A 55 -0.39 18.43 -18.64
N GLN A 56 0.29 19.55 -18.38
CA GLN A 56 0.43 20.10 -17.04
C GLN A 56 -0.91 20.55 -16.43
N GLN A 57 -1.87 20.96 -17.26
CA GLN A 57 -3.23 21.33 -16.84
C GLN A 57 -4.16 20.12 -16.67
N GLY A 58 -3.70 18.90 -16.95
CA GLY A 58 -4.54 17.70 -16.90
C GLY A 58 -5.50 17.52 -18.07
N LYS A 59 -5.36 18.34 -19.14
CA LYS A 59 -6.17 18.28 -20.35
C LYS A 59 -5.60 17.28 -21.34
N TYR A 60 -5.62 16.00 -20.94
CA TYR A 60 -4.92 14.93 -21.66
C TYR A 60 -5.46 14.71 -23.07
N ASP A 61 -6.78 14.77 -23.29
CA ASP A 61 -7.38 14.54 -24.62
C ASP A 61 -7.02 15.64 -25.62
N GLU A 62 -7.03 16.90 -25.18
CA GLU A 62 -6.62 18.04 -26.00
C GLU A 62 -5.12 17.96 -26.36
N ALA A 63 -4.28 17.60 -25.38
CA ALA A 63 -2.85 17.42 -25.58
C ALA A 63 -2.56 16.29 -26.57
N ILE A 64 -3.21 15.13 -26.41
CA ILE A 64 -3.07 13.98 -27.31
C ILE A 64 -3.45 14.37 -28.74
N SER A 65 -4.57 15.08 -28.94
CA SER A 65 -5.01 15.52 -30.26
C SER A 65 -3.98 16.43 -30.92
N GLN A 66 -3.44 17.39 -30.18
CA GLN A 66 -2.41 18.31 -30.67
C GLN A 66 -1.08 17.60 -30.98
N LEU A 67 -0.66 16.66 -30.14
CA LEU A 67 0.56 15.88 -30.37
C LEU A 67 0.42 14.94 -31.58
N HIS A 68 -0.76 14.37 -31.83
CA HIS A 68 -1.02 13.60 -33.07
C HIS A 68 -0.97 14.47 -34.31
N GLN A 69 -1.52 15.67 -34.25
CA GLN A 69 -1.43 16.63 -35.36
C GLN A 69 0.03 16.97 -35.68
N LEU A 70 0.85 17.21 -34.65
CA LEU A 70 2.29 17.44 -34.81
C LEU A 70 3.01 16.24 -35.43
N ALA A 71 2.70 15.03 -34.97
CA ALA A 71 3.27 13.78 -35.49
C ALA A 71 2.93 13.56 -36.97
N SER A 72 1.73 14.02 -37.44
CA SER A 72 1.26 13.87 -38.82
C SER A 72 1.90 14.86 -39.82
N GLN A 73 2.50 15.95 -39.34
CA GLN A 73 3.08 17.01 -40.17
C GLN A 73 4.45 16.65 -40.79
N ASN A 74 4.88 15.40 -40.78
CA ASN A 74 6.17 14.90 -41.31
C ASN A 74 7.44 15.57 -40.73
N VAL A 75 7.32 16.40 -39.72
CA VAL A 75 8.45 16.98 -39.00
C VAL A 75 8.77 16.02 -37.84
N LYS A 76 9.88 15.30 -37.91
CA LYS A 76 10.39 14.54 -36.75
C LYS A 76 10.73 15.54 -35.65
N LEU A 77 9.76 15.87 -34.82
CA LEU A 77 9.95 16.67 -33.62
C LEU A 77 10.37 15.73 -32.48
N PRO A 78 11.62 15.85 -31.98
CA PRO A 78 12.07 15.03 -30.87
C PRO A 78 11.15 15.21 -29.64
N GLY A 79 10.83 14.11 -28.97
CA GLY A 79 10.05 14.12 -27.74
C GLY A 79 8.52 14.04 -27.93
N VAL A 80 7.98 14.11 -29.16
CA VAL A 80 6.53 13.94 -29.38
C VAL A 80 6.07 12.54 -28.93
N SER A 81 6.84 11.52 -29.24
CA SER A 81 6.55 10.13 -28.81
C SER A 81 6.54 10.02 -27.29
N ARG A 82 7.47 10.68 -26.58
CA ARG A 82 7.52 10.69 -25.13
C ARG A 82 6.28 11.36 -24.54
N GLU A 83 5.92 12.56 -25.03
CA GLU A 83 4.77 13.30 -24.50
C GLU A 83 3.44 12.57 -24.77
N LEU A 84 3.30 11.92 -25.93
CA LEU A 84 2.15 11.06 -26.22
C LEU A 84 2.10 9.89 -25.20
N GLY A 85 3.22 9.22 -24.98
CA GLY A 85 3.29 8.15 -24.00
C GLY A 85 2.95 8.61 -22.59
N ALA A 86 3.47 9.76 -22.17
CA ALA A 86 3.15 10.36 -20.88
C ALA A 86 1.67 10.74 -20.76
N ALA A 87 1.08 11.30 -21.82
CA ALA A 87 -0.34 11.64 -21.87
C ALA A 87 -1.25 10.42 -21.71
N TYR A 88 -0.98 9.35 -22.46
CA TYR A 88 -1.73 8.09 -22.34
C TYR A 88 -1.54 7.43 -20.99
N TYR A 89 -0.33 7.46 -20.42
CA TYR A 89 -0.08 6.99 -19.06
C TYR A 89 -0.94 7.73 -18.03
N LYS A 90 -0.96 9.06 -18.08
CA LYS A 90 -1.78 9.90 -17.18
C LYS A 90 -3.28 9.66 -17.36
N LYS A 91 -3.72 9.31 -18.56
CA LYS A 91 -5.10 8.96 -18.89
C LYS A 91 -5.47 7.54 -18.41
N GLY A 92 -4.50 6.70 -18.06
CA GLY A 92 -4.71 5.29 -17.67
C GLY A 92 -4.76 4.31 -18.85
N ASP A 93 -4.47 4.77 -20.10
CA ASP A 93 -4.35 3.90 -21.27
C ASP A 93 -2.92 3.38 -21.38
N TYR A 94 -2.59 2.40 -20.53
CA TYR A 94 -1.23 1.89 -20.38
C TYR A 94 -0.73 1.16 -21.62
N GLN A 95 -1.62 0.56 -22.41
CA GLN A 95 -1.24 -0.10 -23.65
C GLN A 95 -0.72 0.92 -24.66
N LYS A 96 -1.50 2.01 -24.91
CA LYS A 96 -1.05 3.07 -25.80
C LYS A 96 0.16 3.82 -25.24
N ALA A 97 0.22 4.02 -23.94
CA ALA A 97 1.42 4.59 -23.32
C ALA A 97 2.67 3.78 -23.70
N ALA A 98 2.63 2.46 -23.58
CA ALA A 98 3.74 1.59 -23.97
C ALA A 98 4.04 1.65 -25.48
N GLU A 99 3.03 1.75 -26.35
CA GLU A 99 3.21 1.89 -27.80
C GLU A 99 4.01 3.13 -28.17
N TYR A 100 3.76 4.28 -27.50
CA TYR A 100 4.47 5.53 -27.78
C TYR A 100 5.79 5.67 -27.02
N LEU A 101 5.93 5.10 -25.83
CA LEU A 101 7.17 5.16 -25.05
C LEU A 101 8.29 4.29 -25.63
N LYS A 102 7.97 3.18 -26.29
CA LYS A 102 8.99 2.35 -26.98
C LYS A 102 9.78 3.13 -28.03
N PRO A 103 9.16 3.79 -29.04
CA PRO A 103 9.90 4.62 -29.97
C PRO A 103 10.61 5.80 -29.29
N ALA A 104 10.02 6.41 -28.24
CA ALA A 104 10.69 7.49 -27.50
C ALA A 104 12.04 7.05 -26.91
N ILE A 105 12.11 5.83 -26.35
CA ILE A 105 13.35 5.25 -25.83
C ILE A 105 14.34 4.89 -26.94
N GLN A 106 13.85 4.59 -28.15
CA GLN A 106 14.72 4.39 -29.31
C GLN A 106 15.32 5.71 -29.81
N GLU A 107 14.57 6.80 -29.72
CA GLU A 107 15.03 8.17 -30.04
C GLU A 107 16.08 8.66 -29.03
N ASP A 108 15.81 8.48 -27.73
CA ASP A 108 16.75 8.79 -26.65
C ASP A 108 16.83 7.63 -25.63
N PRO A 109 17.80 6.73 -25.78
CA PRO A 109 17.98 5.61 -24.83
C PRO A 109 18.35 6.02 -23.41
N LYS A 110 18.68 7.31 -23.17
CA LYS A 110 19.05 7.84 -21.85
C LYS A 110 17.89 8.63 -21.20
N ASP A 111 16.75 8.73 -21.86
CA ASP A 111 15.56 9.36 -21.27
C ASP A 111 15.02 8.49 -20.12
N GLY A 112 15.47 8.83 -18.89
CA GLY A 112 15.09 8.10 -17.68
C GLY A 112 13.60 8.17 -17.39
N GLU A 113 12.92 9.27 -17.75
CA GLU A 113 11.50 9.43 -17.57
C GLU A 113 10.71 8.50 -18.52
N ALA A 114 11.07 8.47 -19.80
CA ALA A 114 10.43 7.56 -20.76
C ALA A 114 10.62 6.09 -20.38
N VAL A 115 11.84 5.70 -19.92
CA VAL A 115 12.12 4.33 -19.46
C VAL A 115 11.28 3.99 -18.22
N GLN A 116 11.18 4.91 -17.26
CA GLN A 116 10.37 4.70 -16.06
C GLN A 116 8.88 4.57 -16.39
N LEU A 117 8.35 5.50 -17.20
CA LEU A 117 6.95 5.47 -17.60
C LEU A 117 6.61 4.20 -18.39
N LEU A 118 7.51 3.70 -19.22
CA LEU A 118 7.30 2.43 -19.92
C LEU A 118 7.26 1.24 -18.97
N GLY A 119 8.19 1.15 -18.01
CA GLY A 119 8.17 0.13 -16.96
C GLY A 119 6.89 0.14 -16.14
N LEU A 120 6.46 1.35 -15.72
CA LEU A 120 5.20 1.52 -14.97
C LEU A 120 3.97 1.21 -15.82
N SER A 121 3.97 1.56 -17.11
CA SER A 121 2.87 1.24 -18.03
C SER A 121 2.71 -0.27 -18.18
N TYR A 122 3.79 -1.02 -18.31
CA TYR A 122 3.72 -2.48 -18.34
C TYR A 122 3.19 -3.06 -17.02
N TYR A 123 3.68 -2.58 -15.89
CA TYR A 123 3.20 -3.05 -14.59
C TYR A 123 1.71 -2.81 -14.40
N LEU A 124 1.25 -1.57 -14.63
CA LEU A 124 -0.16 -1.18 -14.49
C LEU A 124 -1.07 -1.83 -15.56
N GLY A 125 -0.51 -2.18 -16.71
CA GLY A 125 -1.16 -2.96 -17.75
C GLY A 125 -1.23 -4.48 -17.46
N GLY A 126 -0.72 -4.95 -16.31
CA GLY A 126 -0.74 -6.36 -15.94
C GLY A 126 0.39 -7.21 -16.56
N HIS A 127 1.45 -6.59 -17.03
CA HIS A 127 2.61 -7.24 -17.68
C HIS A 127 3.90 -7.11 -16.83
N PRO A 128 3.98 -7.70 -15.63
CA PRO A 128 5.11 -7.51 -14.72
C PRO A 128 6.44 -7.99 -15.29
N THR A 129 6.42 -9.06 -16.09
CA THR A 129 7.63 -9.58 -16.75
C THR A 129 8.24 -8.57 -17.72
N ASP A 130 7.39 -7.86 -18.49
CA ASP A 130 7.84 -6.85 -19.44
C ASP A 130 8.28 -5.55 -18.76
N ALA A 131 7.76 -5.27 -17.56
CA ALA A 131 8.13 -4.10 -16.76
C ALA A 131 9.56 -4.19 -16.20
N ILE A 132 9.99 -5.38 -15.80
CA ILE A 132 11.26 -5.62 -15.07
C ILE A 132 12.47 -4.98 -15.76
N PRO A 133 12.78 -5.22 -17.05
CA PRO A 133 14.01 -4.71 -17.66
C PRO A 133 14.09 -3.18 -17.70
N TYR A 134 12.96 -2.49 -17.76
CA TYR A 134 12.91 -1.03 -17.75
C TYR A 134 13.08 -0.49 -16.33
N LEU A 135 12.41 -1.10 -15.35
CA LEU A 135 12.53 -0.70 -13.95
C LEU A 135 13.93 -0.99 -13.37
N GLU A 136 14.59 -2.09 -13.78
CA GLU A 136 15.99 -2.36 -13.44
C GLU A 136 16.93 -1.27 -13.94
N ARG A 137 16.71 -0.76 -15.16
CA ARG A 137 17.50 0.35 -15.71
C ARG A 137 17.34 1.62 -14.86
N VAL A 138 16.11 1.98 -14.52
CA VAL A 138 15.82 3.15 -13.67
C VAL A 138 16.47 3.00 -12.30
N ASP A 139 16.34 1.84 -11.67
CA ASP A 139 16.93 1.54 -10.37
C ASP A 139 18.48 1.62 -10.39
N THR A 140 19.11 1.27 -11.52
CA THR A 140 20.56 1.41 -11.70
C THR A 140 20.98 2.86 -11.86
N TRP A 141 20.19 3.69 -12.56
CA TRP A 141 20.56 5.09 -12.84
C TRP A 141 20.32 6.04 -11.66
N LEU A 142 19.26 5.79 -10.88
CA LEU A 142 18.81 6.64 -9.79
C LEU A 142 18.49 5.84 -8.51
N PRO A 143 19.43 5.07 -7.97
CA PRO A 143 19.15 4.07 -6.93
C PRO A 143 18.63 4.65 -5.61
N ARG A 144 18.80 5.95 -5.37
CA ARG A 144 18.36 6.62 -4.12
C ARG A 144 17.19 7.59 -4.30
N ALA A 145 16.88 7.97 -5.52
CA ALA A 145 15.88 8.99 -5.82
C ALA A 145 14.51 8.42 -6.19
N ASN A 146 14.42 7.14 -6.52
CA ASN A 146 13.21 6.54 -7.09
C ASN A 146 12.71 5.36 -6.26
N VAL A 147 12.24 5.67 -5.04
CA VAL A 147 11.64 4.70 -4.11
C VAL A 147 10.48 3.96 -4.78
N ASP A 148 9.68 4.65 -5.59
CA ASP A 148 8.52 4.06 -6.26
C ASP A 148 8.92 3.02 -7.32
N ALA A 149 9.95 3.29 -8.11
CA ALA A 149 10.43 2.33 -9.11
C ALA A 149 10.99 1.06 -8.45
N SER A 150 11.78 1.19 -7.39
CA SER A 150 12.31 0.06 -6.62
C SER A 150 11.19 -0.75 -5.94
N TYR A 151 10.15 -0.07 -5.43
CA TYR A 151 8.96 -0.73 -4.87
C TYR A 151 8.25 -1.56 -5.93
N ILE A 152 7.90 -0.94 -7.08
CA ILE A 152 7.20 -1.62 -8.17
C ILE A 152 8.05 -2.77 -8.75
N LEU A 153 9.36 -2.57 -8.89
CA LEU A 153 10.28 -3.63 -9.31
C LEU A 153 10.23 -4.82 -8.33
N GLY A 154 10.23 -4.55 -7.04
CA GLY A 154 10.08 -5.58 -6.01
C GLY A 154 8.76 -6.34 -6.13
N ILE A 155 7.66 -5.65 -6.39
CA ILE A 155 6.35 -6.27 -6.62
C ILE A 155 6.34 -7.10 -7.91
N CYS A 156 6.91 -6.61 -9.01
CA CYS A 156 7.07 -7.38 -10.25
C CYS A 156 7.83 -8.69 -10.00
N TYR A 157 8.91 -8.66 -9.22
CA TYR A 157 9.63 -9.87 -8.84
C TYR A 157 8.83 -10.82 -7.94
N ILE A 158 7.97 -10.31 -7.06
CA ILE A 158 7.04 -11.17 -6.31
C ILE A 158 6.08 -11.88 -7.27
N GLN A 159 5.46 -11.14 -8.18
CA GLN A 159 4.50 -11.68 -9.16
C GLN A 159 5.13 -12.69 -10.11
N THR A 160 6.41 -12.50 -10.47
CA THR A 160 7.19 -13.44 -11.28
C THR A 160 7.90 -14.52 -10.46
N LYS A 161 7.68 -14.57 -9.15
CA LYS A 161 8.24 -15.54 -8.18
C LYS A 161 9.76 -15.50 -8.03
N ASP A 162 10.41 -14.39 -8.40
CA ASP A 162 11.83 -14.17 -8.13
C ASP A 162 12.03 -13.46 -6.78
N TYR A 163 11.73 -14.16 -5.70
CA TYR A 163 11.76 -13.61 -4.34
C TYR A 163 13.14 -13.10 -3.91
N PRO A 164 14.28 -13.73 -4.29
CA PRO A 164 15.59 -13.17 -3.99
C PRO A 164 15.84 -11.80 -4.62
N LYS A 165 15.39 -11.57 -5.87
CA LYS A 165 15.49 -10.26 -6.50
C LYS A 165 14.49 -9.26 -5.89
N ALA A 166 13.27 -9.69 -5.55
CA ALA A 166 12.32 -8.85 -4.81
C ALA A 166 12.96 -8.31 -3.51
N ARG A 167 13.61 -9.19 -2.74
CA ARG A 167 14.29 -8.81 -1.51
C ARG A 167 15.41 -7.78 -1.74
N LYS A 168 16.20 -7.95 -2.80
CA LYS A 168 17.24 -6.98 -3.16
C LYS A 168 16.65 -5.62 -3.55
N ALA A 169 15.55 -5.59 -4.27
CA ALA A 169 14.86 -4.35 -4.64
C ALA A 169 14.32 -3.62 -3.40
N PHE A 170 13.63 -4.32 -2.49
CA PHE A 170 13.16 -3.73 -1.24
C PHE A 170 14.30 -3.32 -0.31
N ALA A 171 15.39 -4.08 -0.24
CA ALA A 171 16.57 -3.71 0.54
C ALA A 171 17.15 -2.38 0.08
N ARG A 172 17.24 -2.16 -1.23
CA ARG A 172 17.68 -0.86 -1.81
C ARG A 172 16.72 0.27 -1.47
N MET A 173 15.40 0.02 -1.61
CA MET A 173 14.37 0.99 -1.28
C MET A 173 14.52 1.53 0.16
N PHE A 174 14.87 0.65 1.11
CA PHE A 174 15.02 0.99 2.52
C PHE A 174 16.47 1.28 2.95
N ASP A 175 17.42 1.29 2.00
CA ASP A 175 18.87 1.48 2.26
C ASP A 175 19.40 0.53 3.35
N VAL A 176 19.04 -0.74 3.27
CA VAL A 176 19.51 -1.80 4.18
C VAL A 176 20.29 -2.88 3.41
N PRO A 177 21.22 -3.58 4.07
CA PRO A 177 21.91 -4.71 3.41
C PRO A 177 20.92 -5.77 2.93
N PRO A 178 21.06 -6.28 1.69
CA PRO A 178 20.12 -7.27 1.13
C PRO A 178 19.96 -8.53 1.96
N ASP A 179 20.99 -8.97 2.69
CA ASP A 179 20.97 -10.19 3.49
C ASP A 179 20.73 -9.94 4.99
N SER A 180 20.30 -8.72 5.35
CA SER A 180 19.95 -8.36 6.72
C SER A 180 18.59 -8.87 7.15
N ALA A 181 18.38 -9.04 8.46
CA ALA A 181 17.08 -9.36 9.03
C ALA A 181 15.97 -8.38 8.60
N ALA A 182 16.30 -7.08 8.52
CA ALA A 182 15.37 -6.05 8.07
C ALA A 182 14.91 -6.27 6.63
N SER A 183 15.80 -6.65 5.70
CA SER A 183 15.44 -6.91 4.31
C SER A 183 14.48 -8.11 4.19
N TYR A 184 14.72 -9.16 4.97
CA TYR A 184 13.82 -10.31 5.04
C TYR A 184 12.45 -9.93 5.63
N LEU A 185 12.42 -9.14 6.70
CA LEU A 185 11.17 -8.65 7.31
C LEU A 185 10.33 -7.81 6.32
N PHE A 186 10.95 -6.85 5.63
CA PHE A 186 10.25 -6.02 4.65
C PHE A 186 9.69 -6.84 3.50
N THR A 187 10.48 -7.78 2.99
CA THR A 187 10.04 -8.67 1.91
C THR A 187 8.91 -9.58 2.38
N ALA A 188 8.99 -10.17 3.57
CA ALA A 188 7.94 -10.99 4.14
C ALA A 188 6.61 -10.21 4.27
N ARG A 189 6.69 -8.93 4.67
CA ARG A 189 5.52 -8.07 4.78
C ARG A 189 4.91 -7.75 3.41
N MET A 190 5.73 -7.52 2.37
CA MET A 190 5.24 -7.32 1.01
C MET A 190 4.62 -8.60 0.44
N LEU A 191 5.22 -9.74 0.70
CA LEU A 191 4.69 -11.06 0.31
C LEU A 191 3.33 -11.33 0.97
N LEU A 192 3.18 -11.01 2.26
CA LEU A 192 1.89 -11.17 2.95
C LEU A 192 0.81 -10.29 2.32
N ARG A 193 1.13 -9.05 1.95
CA ARG A 193 0.20 -8.14 1.27
C ARG A 193 -0.21 -8.60 -0.12
N GLN A 194 0.61 -9.42 -0.78
CA GLN A 194 0.35 -10.00 -2.09
C GLN A 194 -0.17 -11.45 -1.98
N GLU A 195 -0.62 -11.87 -0.79
CA GLU A 195 -1.20 -13.19 -0.52
C GLU A 195 -0.25 -14.39 -0.71
N PHE A 196 1.06 -14.17 -0.70
CA PHE A 196 2.08 -15.23 -0.77
C PHE A 196 2.49 -15.72 0.64
N GLN A 197 1.53 -16.15 1.45
CA GLN A 197 1.71 -16.48 2.87
C GLN A 197 2.79 -17.53 3.18
N PRO A 198 2.95 -18.64 2.43
CA PRO A 198 4.00 -19.63 2.73
C PRO A 198 5.41 -19.05 2.64
N ILE A 199 5.66 -18.23 1.60
CA ILE A 199 6.95 -17.58 1.40
C ILE A 199 7.14 -16.43 2.39
N ALA A 200 6.06 -15.70 2.73
CA ALA A 200 6.11 -14.67 3.77
C ALA A 200 6.54 -15.25 5.12
N GLU A 201 6.02 -16.44 5.50
CA GLU A 201 6.41 -17.11 6.74
C GLU A 201 7.89 -17.52 6.72
N GLU A 202 8.37 -18.13 5.64
CA GLU A 202 9.79 -18.51 5.47
C GLU A 202 10.70 -17.30 5.67
N TYR A 203 10.37 -16.17 5.03
CA TYR A 203 11.16 -14.94 5.12
C TYR A 203 11.08 -14.29 6.50
N ALA A 204 9.92 -14.33 7.16
CA ALA A 204 9.77 -13.85 8.54
C ALA A 204 10.58 -14.73 9.53
N GLN A 205 10.55 -16.05 9.37
CA GLN A 205 11.38 -16.97 10.14
C GLN A 205 12.88 -16.70 9.94
N LYS A 206 13.30 -16.43 8.71
CA LYS A 206 14.69 -16.07 8.41
C LYS A 206 15.08 -14.75 9.08
N ALA A 207 14.18 -13.76 9.11
CA ALA A 207 14.42 -12.50 9.81
C ALA A 207 14.64 -12.73 11.32
N VAL A 208 13.79 -13.54 11.98
CA VAL A 208 13.96 -13.91 13.40
C VAL A 208 15.28 -14.64 13.65
N THR A 209 15.67 -15.54 12.73
CA THR A 209 16.94 -16.29 12.86
C THR A 209 18.16 -15.34 12.80
N LEU A 210 18.10 -14.31 11.95
CA LEU A 210 19.19 -13.35 11.79
C LEU A 210 19.23 -12.31 12.91
N ASP A 211 18.08 -11.84 13.37
CA ASP A 211 17.96 -10.92 14.50
C ASP A 211 16.68 -11.20 15.30
N PRO A 212 16.75 -12.00 16.38
CA PRO A 212 15.59 -12.31 17.21
C PRO A 212 14.99 -11.10 17.96
N LYS A 213 15.68 -9.96 17.97
CA LYS A 213 15.23 -8.74 18.64
C LYS A 213 14.75 -7.67 17.67
N LEU A 214 14.74 -7.95 16.38
CA LEU A 214 14.25 -6.99 15.38
C LEU A 214 12.75 -6.72 15.62
N PRO A 215 12.36 -5.47 15.93
CA PRO A 215 10.97 -5.11 16.16
C PRO A 215 10.09 -5.46 14.96
N LEU A 216 8.83 -5.78 15.23
CA LEU A 216 7.77 -6.10 14.25
C LEU A 216 7.94 -7.47 13.55
N THR A 217 9.01 -8.21 13.79
CA THR A 217 9.20 -9.53 13.18
C THR A 217 8.27 -10.56 13.82
N HIS A 218 8.19 -10.57 15.14
CA HIS A 218 7.26 -11.42 15.89
C HIS A 218 5.80 -11.01 15.67
N PHE A 219 5.53 -9.70 15.49
CA PHE A 219 4.21 -9.22 15.10
C PHE A 219 3.77 -9.81 13.76
N LEU A 220 4.63 -9.78 12.74
CA LEU A 220 4.33 -10.34 11.43
C LEU A 220 4.10 -11.86 11.48
N LEU A 221 4.91 -12.60 12.23
CA LEU A 221 4.69 -14.03 12.44
C LEU A 221 3.35 -14.32 13.14
N GLY A 222 3.00 -13.51 14.14
CA GLY A 222 1.70 -13.61 14.80
C GLY A 222 0.54 -13.37 13.83
N GLU A 223 0.62 -12.38 12.93
CA GLU A 223 -0.40 -12.15 11.89
C GLU A 223 -0.50 -13.34 10.93
N LEU A 224 0.62 -13.90 10.48
CA LEU A 224 0.66 -15.09 9.61
C LEU A 224 0.03 -16.31 10.29
N TYR A 225 0.29 -16.51 11.58
CA TYR A 225 -0.30 -17.61 12.34
C TYR A 225 -1.79 -17.40 12.59
N LEU A 226 -2.26 -16.18 12.84
CA LEU A 226 -3.69 -15.86 12.90
C LEU A 226 -4.40 -16.17 11.59
N PHE A 227 -3.79 -15.79 10.45
CA PHE A 227 -4.32 -16.10 9.14
C PHE A 227 -4.46 -17.61 8.91
N LYS A 228 -3.48 -18.39 9.36
CA LYS A 228 -3.49 -19.87 9.31
C LYS A 228 -4.34 -20.52 10.41
N SER A 229 -5.07 -19.75 11.20
CA SER A 229 -5.83 -20.23 12.37
C SER A 229 -5.00 -20.97 13.42
N LYS A 230 -3.69 -20.76 13.45
CA LYS A 230 -2.76 -21.26 14.46
C LYS A 230 -2.74 -20.31 15.66
N ILE A 231 -3.86 -20.30 16.41
CA ILE A 231 -4.07 -19.28 17.46
C ILE A 231 -3.05 -19.36 18.61
N PRO A 232 -2.67 -20.53 19.15
CA PRO A 232 -1.66 -20.62 20.22
C PRO A 232 -0.29 -20.07 19.81
N GLU A 233 0.14 -20.37 18.57
CA GLU A 233 1.40 -19.87 18.02
C GLU A 233 1.34 -18.34 17.81
N ALA A 234 0.21 -17.81 17.31
CA ALA A 234 0.01 -16.38 17.17
C ALA A 234 0.11 -15.64 18.52
N ILE A 235 -0.53 -16.18 19.57
CA ILE A 235 -0.45 -15.64 20.94
C ILE A 235 1.02 -15.58 21.40
N THR A 236 1.75 -16.66 21.20
CA THR A 236 3.17 -16.75 21.58
C THR A 236 4.01 -15.68 20.88
N GLU A 237 3.82 -15.50 19.58
CA GLU A 237 4.59 -14.53 18.81
C GLU A 237 4.22 -13.09 19.19
N PHE A 238 2.94 -12.77 19.39
CA PHE A 238 2.54 -11.43 19.87
C PHE A 238 3.05 -11.12 21.27
N GLN A 239 3.11 -12.11 22.16
CA GLN A 239 3.72 -11.92 23.50
C GLN A 239 5.21 -11.63 23.42
N LYS A 240 5.95 -12.31 22.52
CA LYS A 240 7.37 -12.00 22.25
C LYS A 240 7.52 -10.57 21.73
N GLU A 241 6.69 -10.14 20.77
CA GLU A 241 6.73 -8.76 20.26
C GLU A 241 6.50 -7.75 21.39
N LEU A 242 5.52 -7.97 22.25
CA LEU A 242 5.25 -7.07 23.38
C LEU A 242 6.38 -7.01 24.39
N SER A 243 7.16 -8.09 24.54
CA SER A 243 8.35 -8.08 25.39
C SER A 243 9.48 -7.21 24.83
N LEU A 244 9.55 -7.09 23.49
CA LEU A 244 10.53 -6.26 22.78
C LEU A 244 10.03 -4.83 22.57
N ASN A 245 8.72 -4.68 22.31
CA ASN A 245 8.08 -3.43 21.93
C ASN A 245 6.76 -3.22 22.71
N PRO A 246 6.83 -2.87 24.01
CA PRO A 246 5.65 -2.74 24.88
C PRO A 246 4.76 -1.54 24.53
N GLY A 247 5.19 -0.66 23.61
CA GLY A 247 4.43 0.49 23.12
C GLY A 247 3.65 0.24 21.83
N HIS A 248 3.72 -0.96 21.24
CA HIS A 248 3.10 -1.22 19.94
C HIS A 248 1.60 -1.54 20.07
N ALA A 249 0.75 -0.54 19.92
CA ALA A 249 -0.70 -0.64 20.09
C ALA A 249 -1.34 -1.75 19.24
N ALA A 250 -0.90 -1.91 17.98
CA ALA A 250 -1.43 -2.91 17.07
C ALA A 250 -1.19 -4.35 17.56
N THR A 251 -0.08 -4.62 18.27
CA THR A 251 0.17 -5.96 18.83
C THR A 251 -0.82 -6.28 19.93
N TYR A 252 -1.15 -5.33 20.82
CA TYR A 252 -2.19 -5.53 21.83
C TYR A 252 -3.54 -5.84 21.18
N TYR A 253 -3.91 -5.11 20.13
CA TYR A 253 -5.15 -5.36 19.39
C TYR A 253 -5.19 -6.76 18.76
N LYS A 254 -4.12 -7.17 18.08
CA LYS A 254 -4.05 -8.51 17.45
C LYS A 254 -3.98 -9.64 18.46
N LEU A 255 -3.31 -9.44 19.59
CA LEU A 255 -3.30 -10.40 20.70
C LEU A 255 -4.70 -10.51 21.34
N ALA A 256 -5.43 -9.41 21.46
CA ALA A 256 -6.81 -9.41 21.92
C ALA A 256 -7.74 -10.16 20.94
N ASP A 257 -7.56 -10.00 19.63
CA ASP A 257 -8.29 -10.80 18.62
C ASP A 257 -8.01 -12.30 18.82
N ALA A 258 -6.74 -12.68 19.00
CA ALA A 258 -6.37 -14.07 19.27
C ALA A 258 -7.04 -14.62 20.53
N TYR A 259 -7.04 -13.88 21.64
CA TYR A 259 -7.73 -14.29 22.87
C TYR A 259 -9.25 -14.34 22.71
N SER A 260 -9.85 -13.40 22.00
CA SER A 260 -11.28 -13.41 21.68
C SER A 260 -11.69 -14.69 20.93
N ARG A 261 -10.88 -15.16 19.97
CA ARG A 261 -11.13 -16.37 19.21
C ARG A 261 -11.08 -17.66 20.08
N VAL A 262 -10.32 -17.64 21.16
CA VAL A 262 -10.30 -18.75 22.15
C VAL A 262 -11.19 -18.46 23.37
N GLN A 263 -12.13 -17.50 23.23
CA GLN A 263 -13.14 -17.12 24.23
C GLN A 263 -12.59 -16.63 25.58
N LYS A 264 -11.35 -16.18 25.61
CA LYS A 264 -10.74 -15.52 26.77
C LYS A 264 -11.08 -14.02 26.75
N PHE A 265 -12.37 -13.71 26.96
CA PHE A 265 -12.91 -12.36 26.77
C PHE A 265 -12.36 -11.33 27.76
N ASP A 266 -12.10 -11.72 29.01
CA ASP A 266 -11.52 -10.81 30.01
C ASP A 266 -10.07 -10.41 29.67
N ASP A 267 -9.27 -11.37 29.17
CA ASP A 267 -7.93 -11.09 28.67
C ASP A 267 -7.98 -10.19 27.43
N ALA A 268 -8.88 -10.47 26.50
CA ALA A 268 -9.08 -9.67 25.31
C ALA A 268 -9.47 -8.22 25.64
N GLU A 269 -10.39 -8.01 26.58
CA GLU A 269 -10.81 -6.69 27.02
C GLU A 269 -9.66 -5.87 27.59
N ARG A 270 -8.88 -6.45 28.52
CA ARG A 270 -7.70 -5.77 29.12
C ARG A 270 -6.69 -5.33 28.06
N LEU A 271 -6.44 -6.19 27.06
CA LEU A 271 -5.52 -5.88 25.96
C LEU A 271 -6.06 -4.80 25.05
N LEU A 272 -7.37 -4.81 24.77
CA LEU A 272 -8.04 -3.74 23.99
C LEU A 272 -8.00 -2.40 24.71
N GLN A 273 -8.23 -2.37 26.02
CA GLN A 273 -8.06 -1.17 26.81
C GLN A 273 -6.63 -0.61 26.68
N ARG A 274 -5.62 -1.49 26.72
CA ARG A 274 -4.22 -1.08 26.53
C ARG A 274 -3.94 -0.60 25.12
N SER A 275 -4.48 -1.25 24.09
CA SER A 275 -4.37 -0.82 22.69
C SER A 275 -4.97 0.57 22.49
N ILE A 276 -6.18 0.81 22.99
CA ILE A 276 -6.88 2.10 22.91
C ILE A 276 -6.12 3.20 23.67
N TRP A 277 -5.55 2.87 24.84
CA TRP A 277 -4.74 3.83 25.59
C TRP A 277 -3.49 4.27 24.84
N LEU A 278 -2.86 3.36 24.10
CA LEU A 278 -1.67 3.64 23.29
C LEU A 278 -2.01 4.38 21.97
N ASP A 279 -3.14 4.03 21.36
CA ASP A 279 -3.64 4.65 20.13
C ASP A 279 -5.18 4.72 20.16
N ALA A 280 -5.70 5.87 20.52
CA ALA A 280 -7.13 6.12 20.57
C ALA A 280 -7.73 6.48 19.19
N THR A 281 -6.94 6.56 18.15
CA THR A 281 -7.37 6.98 16.79
C THR A 281 -7.72 5.81 15.87
N SER A 282 -7.40 4.58 16.28
CA SER A 282 -7.72 3.36 15.53
C SER A 282 -9.13 2.86 15.83
N THR A 283 -9.96 2.63 14.81
CA THR A 283 -11.34 2.11 14.95
C THR A 283 -11.39 0.64 15.33
N GLY A 284 -10.44 -0.17 14.84
CA GLY A 284 -10.42 -1.63 15.02
C GLY A 284 -10.54 -2.08 16.47
N PRO A 285 -9.74 -1.54 17.42
CA PRO A 285 -9.85 -1.89 18.84
C PRO A 285 -11.23 -1.60 19.45
N TYR A 286 -11.91 -0.52 19.07
CA TYR A 286 -13.25 -0.22 19.56
C TYR A 286 -14.31 -1.17 19.00
N ILE A 287 -14.19 -1.57 17.72
CA ILE A 287 -15.10 -2.55 17.11
C ILE A 287 -14.94 -3.91 17.80
N LEU A 288 -13.71 -4.36 18.01
CA LEU A 288 -13.44 -5.62 18.70
C LEU A 288 -13.85 -5.55 20.19
N MET A 289 -13.66 -4.42 20.85
CA MET A 289 -14.14 -4.18 22.22
C MET A 289 -15.67 -4.36 22.28
N GLY A 290 -16.41 -3.78 21.33
CA GLY A 290 -17.87 -3.98 21.24
C GLY A 290 -18.24 -5.45 21.11
N LYS A 291 -17.57 -6.21 20.22
CA LYS A 291 -17.80 -7.65 20.08
C LYS A 291 -17.48 -8.44 21.36
N VAL A 292 -16.40 -8.11 22.03
CA VAL A 292 -15.97 -8.81 23.27
C VAL A 292 -16.94 -8.53 24.40
N LEU A 293 -17.33 -7.28 24.60
CA LEU A 293 -18.28 -6.89 25.65
C LEU A 293 -19.67 -7.52 25.43
N ASP A 294 -20.11 -7.57 24.19
CA ASP A 294 -21.37 -8.21 23.81
C ASP A 294 -21.32 -9.72 24.16
N LYS A 295 -20.24 -10.42 23.85
CA LYS A 295 -20.04 -11.84 24.21
C LYS A 295 -19.93 -12.07 25.71
N LYS A 296 -19.59 -11.05 26.52
CA LYS A 296 -19.62 -11.07 27.98
C LYS A 296 -21.01 -10.77 28.55
N GLY A 297 -22.00 -10.36 27.73
CA GLY A 297 -23.31 -9.92 28.14
C GLY A 297 -23.34 -8.48 28.66
N GLU A 298 -22.28 -7.71 28.42
CA GLU A 298 -22.14 -6.31 28.79
C GLU A 298 -22.59 -5.39 27.63
N THR A 299 -23.80 -5.63 27.12
CA THR A 299 -24.29 -5.10 25.84
C THR A 299 -24.38 -3.57 25.82
N GLU A 300 -24.69 -2.89 26.95
CA GLU A 300 -24.68 -1.42 27.03
C GLU A 300 -23.25 -0.85 26.83
N LEU A 301 -22.24 -1.52 27.36
CA LEU A 301 -20.85 -1.12 27.15
C LEU A 301 -20.40 -1.41 25.71
N ALA A 302 -20.88 -2.50 25.14
CA ALA A 302 -20.65 -2.82 23.72
C ALA A 302 -21.22 -1.72 22.81
N VAL A 303 -22.43 -1.24 23.06
CA VAL A 303 -23.03 -0.12 22.32
C VAL A 303 -22.15 1.13 22.40
N ARG A 304 -21.64 1.49 23.58
CA ARG A 304 -20.77 2.68 23.74
C ARG A 304 -19.46 2.54 22.94
N ALA A 305 -18.84 1.37 22.96
CA ALA A 305 -17.62 1.10 22.19
C ALA A 305 -17.88 1.19 20.68
N LEU A 306 -18.97 0.60 20.19
CA LEU A 306 -19.35 0.65 18.78
C LEU A 306 -19.75 2.06 18.32
N GLN A 307 -20.45 2.84 19.16
CA GLN A 307 -20.73 4.25 18.88
C GLN A 307 -19.45 5.07 18.76
N ARG A 308 -18.45 4.80 19.61
CA ARG A 308 -17.15 5.45 19.48
C ARG A 308 -16.46 5.10 18.16
N ALA A 309 -16.53 3.84 17.73
CA ALA A 309 -16.02 3.43 16.42
C ALA A 309 -16.73 4.14 15.26
N LEU A 310 -18.07 4.26 15.31
CA LEU A 310 -18.86 4.99 14.31
C LEU A 310 -18.57 6.49 14.27
N ALA A 311 -18.29 7.10 15.41
CA ALA A 311 -17.89 8.51 15.44
C ALA A 311 -16.57 8.78 14.70
N MET A 312 -15.72 7.75 14.57
CA MET A 312 -14.43 7.81 13.85
C MET A 312 -14.57 7.39 12.39
N ASP A 313 -15.39 6.39 12.11
CA ASP A 313 -15.70 5.89 10.76
C ASP A 313 -17.20 5.67 10.59
N PRO A 314 -17.95 6.71 10.18
CA PRO A 314 -19.41 6.64 10.02
C PRO A 314 -19.89 5.75 8.88
N ASN A 315 -18.99 5.30 8.00
CA ASN A 315 -19.34 4.50 6.82
C ASN A 315 -18.91 3.03 6.95
N ASN A 316 -18.61 2.56 8.15
CA ASN A 316 -18.20 1.18 8.38
C ASN A 316 -19.41 0.24 8.51
N PRO A 317 -19.71 -0.61 7.50
CA PRO A 317 -20.90 -1.45 7.51
C PRO A 317 -20.88 -2.49 8.63
N VAL A 318 -19.69 -3.00 8.99
CA VAL A 318 -19.53 -4.00 10.08
C VAL A 318 -19.92 -3.38 11.42
N THR A 319 -19.52 -2.14 11.68
CA THR A 319 -19.83 -1.45 12.94
C THR A 319 -21.32 -1.18 13.07
N HIS A 320 -21.99 -0.74 11.99
CA HIS A 320 -23.46 -0.58 11.98
C HIS A 320 -24.16 -1.90 12.24
N HIS A 321 -23.71 -2.98 11.63
CA HIS A 321 -24.29 -4.31 11.83
C HIS A 321 -24.17 -4.78 13.29
N LEU A 322 -22.99 -4.64 13.89
CA LEU A 322 -22.75 -5.01 15.29
C LEU A 322 -23.57 -4.14 16.24
N LEU A 323 -23.65 -2.84 15.97
CA LEU A 323 -24.46 -1.92 16.80
C LEU A 323 -25.95 -2.27 16.70
N GLY A 324 -26.45 -2.59 15.50
CA GLY A 324 -27.82 -3.04 15.31
C GLY A 324 -28.13 -4.34 16.05
N GLN A 325 -27.19 -5.30 16.09
CA GLN A 325 -27.33 -6.51 16.90
C GLN A 325 -27.39 -6.20 18.40
N ALA A 326 -26.48 -5.38 18.89
CA ALA A 326 -26.44 -4.97 20.31
C ALA A 326 -27.72 -4.23 20.71
N TYR A 327 -28.27 -3.34 19.88
CA TYR A 327 -29.56 -2.69 20.15
C TYR A 327 -30.72 -3.67 20.19
N ARG A 328 -30.73 -4.70 19.34
CA ARG A 328 -31.76 -5.74 19.36
C ARG A 328 -31.73 -6.52 20.68
N GLU A 329 -30.56 -6.87 21.17
CA GLU A 329 -30.38 -7.56 22.46
C GLU A 329 -30.90 -6.72 23.65
N LEU A 330 -30.77 -5.38 23.55
CA LEU A 330 -31.31 -4.43 24.54
C LEU A 330 -32.81 -4.14 24.35
N GLY A 331 -33.50 -4.76 23.39
CA GLY A 331 -34.89 -4.50 23.07
C GLY A 331 -35.16 -3.17 22.36
N ARG A 332 -34.11 -2.46 21.92
CA ARG A 332 -34.18 -1.19 21.20
C ARG A 332 -34.41 -1.41 19.70
N ASN A 333 -35.55 -1.93 19.35
CA ASN A 333 -35.83 -2.44 18.00
C ASN A 333 -35.76 -1.38 16.90
N GLU A 334 -36.25 -0.15 17.15
CA GLU A 334 -36.20 0.94 16.17
C GLU A 334 -34.77 1.37 15.85
N ASP A 335 -33.93 1.46 16.89
CA ASP A 335 -32.50 1.74 16.72
C ASP A 335 -31.79 0.61 15.97
N ALA A 336 -32.13 -0.65 16.29
CA ALA A 336 -31.56 -1.82 15.63
C ALA A 336 -31.90 -1.84 14.13
N GLU A 337 -33.15 -1.62 13.76
CA GLU A 337 -33.58 -1.60 12.36
C GLU A 337 -32.90 -0.47 11.57
N ARG A 338 -32.76 0.70 12.17
CA ARG A 338 -32.05 1.83 11.55
C ARG A 338 -30.59 1.48 11.25
N GLU A 339 -29.85 0.97 12.24
CA GLU A 339 -28.44 0.65 12.09
C GLU A 339 -28.23 -0.51 11.09
N LEU A 340 -29.03 -1.56 11.15
CA LEU A 340 -28.96 -2.69 10.20
C LEU A 340 -29.26 -2.26 8.76
N LYS A 341 -30.23 -1.33 8.57
CA LYS A 341 -30.54 -0.78 7.24
C LYS A 341 -29.37 0.02 6.68
N ILE A 342 -28.73 0.88 7.49
CA ILE A 342 -27.57 1.66 7.09
C ILE A 342 -26.41 0.71 6.72
N GLY A 343 -26.09 -0.26 7.59
CA GLY A 343 -25.04 -1.25 7.34
C GLY A 343 -25.25 -2.02 6.04
N GLY A 344 -26.49 -2.48 5.78
CA GLY A 344 -26.83 -3.18 4.54
C GLY A 344 -26.65 -2.30 3.28
N GLN A 345 -27.05 -1.03 3.34
CA GLN A 345 -26.85 -0.09 2.22
C GLN A 345 -25.37 0.20 1.95
N LEU A 346 -24.57 0.34 3.01
CA LEU A 346 -23.12 0.57 2.88
C LEU A 346 -22.42 -0.66 2.28
N GLN A 347 -22.79 -1.86 2.71
CA GLN A 347 -22.27 -3.10 2.15
C GLN A 347 -22.57 -3.22 0.66
N GLN A 348 -23.82 -3.01 0.24
CA GLN A 348 -24.20 -3.04 -1.18
C GLN A 348 -23.43 -2.06 -2.05
N ARG A 349 -23.12 -0.86 -1.51
CA ARG A 349 -22.29 0.13 -2.22
C ARG A 349 -20.82 -0.28 -2.34
N GLN A 350 -20.30 -1.06 -1.40
CA GLN A 350 -18.95 -1.61 -1.48
C GLN A 350 -18.88 -2.71 -2.53
N ASP A 351 -19.84 -3.65 -2.51
CA ASP A 351 -19.93 -4.77 -3.45
C ASP A 351 -20.10 -4.32 -4.92
N GLN A 352 -20.69 -3.12 -5.15
CA GLN A 352 -20.83 -2.54 -6.50
C GLN A 352 -19.57 -1.85 -7.03
N LYS A 353 -18.56 -1.64 -6.18
CA LYS A 353 -17.30 -0.98 -6.55
C LYS A 353 -16.13 -1.95 -6.76
N GLU A 354 -16.31 -3.20 -6.35
CA GLU A 354 -15.42 -4.33 -6.63
C GLU A 354 -15.76 -4.99 -7.96
#